data_8471f5a57cbb26ba41035716ff7e32a2
#
_entry.id   8471f5a57cbb26ba41035716ff7e32a2
#
_cell.length_a   1.000
_cell.length_b   1.000
_cell.length_c   1.000
_cell.angle_alpha   90.00
_cell.angle_beta   90.00
_cell.angle_gamma   90.00
#
_symmetry.space_group_name_H-M   'P 1'
#
loop_
_entity.id
_entity.type
_entity.pdbx_description
1 polymer ?
#
loop_
_entity_poly.entity_id
_entity_poly.type
_entity_poly.pdbx_seq_one_letter_code
_entity_poly.pdbx_strand_id
1 'polypeptide(L)'
;VDQEELQKELNKQKANLSNQKVAKANLLAVTKGDEKKYQQLLADAKAQLAAFKRFVSGQGGASILNGTTKDDSGWGKYYNQRDSLWGNRPLGISNISVADAGCLVTSMAMIMTYYGKSVSPGDIAANSTYFSPYDPYADFKQGNLTINGSNTNRTRVGYNQSSLDTELSSGKPVILGVSPYGSTKPEHFIVVKSKDGSDYTINDPFIENGMNTKFSSHYSISSIRTVDRVTVN
;
A
#
# COMPACT_ATOMS: atom_id res chain seq x y z
N VAL A 1 -2.89 29.65 21.07
CA VAL A 1 -2.73 29.01 19.73
C VAL A 1 -2.23 30.08 18.80
N ASP A 2 -1.10 29.84 18.14
CA ASP A 2 -0.46 30.78 17.23
C ASP A 2 -1.37 30.98 15.99
N GLN A 3 -1.47 32.21 15.53
CA GLN A 3 -2.28 32.57 14.35
C GLN A 3 -1.79 31.83 13.10
N GLU A 4 -0.51 31.55 13.03
CA GLU A 4 0.13 30.78 11.95
C GLU A 4 -0.27 29.30 11.98
N GLU A 5 -0.36 28.68 13.14
CA GLU A 5 -0.87 27.30 13.31
C GLU A 5 -2.34 27.18 12.91
N LEU A 6 -3.17 28.14 13.31
CA LEU A 6 -4.58 28.19 12.91
C LEU A 6 -4.74 28.33 11.39
N GLN A 7 -3.93 29.18 10.77
CA GLN A 7 -3.96 29.36 9.31
C GLN A 7 -3.51 28.10 8.57
N LYS A 8 -2.50 27.41 9.07
CA LYS A 8 -2.00 26.15 8.53
C LYS A 8 -3.06 25.04 8.63
N GLU A 9 -3.72 24.92 9.78
CA GLU A 9 -4.80 23.94 9.97
C GLU A 9 -6.01 24.27 9.08
N LEU A 10 -6.39 25.54 8.95
CA LEU A 10 -7.46 25.97 8.06
C LEU A 10 -7.15 25.64 6.59
N ASN A 11 -5.92 25.87 6.16
CA ASN A 11 -5.51 25.53 4.78
C ASN A 11 -5.54 24.03 4.54
N LYS A 12 -5.12 23.22 5.52
CA LYS A 12 -5.22 21.77 5.49
C LYS A 12 -6.69 21.30 5.40
N GLN A 13 -7.57 21.87 6.22
CA GLN A 13 -9.00 21.54 6.18
C GLN A 13 -9.65 21.93 4.84
N LYS A 14 -9.29 23.09 4.26
CA LYS A 14 -9.78 23.50 2.92
C LYS A 14 -9.31 22.54 1.83
N ALA A 15 -8.04 22.13 1.85
CA ALA A 15 -7.51 21.14 0.91
C ALA A 15 -8.24 19.79 1.04
N ASN A 16 -8.46 19.35 2.27
CA ASN A 16 -9.19 18.11 2.59
C ASN A 16 -10.62 18.15 2.04
N LEU A 17 -11.33 19.24 2.28
CA LEU A 17 -12.70 19.41 1.79
C LEU A 17 -12.75 19.44 0.26
N SER A 18 -11.80 20.09 -0.40
CA SER A 18 -11.67 20.10 -1.85
C SER A 18 -11.47 18.69 -2.41
N ASN A 19 -10.55 17.91 -1.82
CA ASN A 19 -10.29 16.53 -2.22
C ASN A 19 -11.52 15.63 -2.04
N GLN A 20 -12.25 15.77 -0.92
CA GLN A 20 -13.49 15.04 -0.69
C GLN A 20 -14.58 15.39 -1.71
N LYS A 21 -14.71 16.66 -2.11
CA LYS A 21 -15.66 17.06 -3.14
C LYS A 21 -15.33 16.44 -4.50
N VAL A 22 -14.03 16.43 -4.88
CA VAL A 22 -13.58 15.80 -6.13
C VAL A 22 -13.84 14.29 -6.09
N ALA A 23 -13.48 13.61 -5.01
CA ALA A 23 -13.72 12.18 -4.86
C ALA A 23 -15.22 11.83 -4.96
N LYS A 24 -16.08 12.62 -4.29
CA LYS A 24 -17.54 12.45 -4.36
C LYS A 24 -18.06 12.64 -5.79
N ALA A 25 -17.63 13.66 -6.49
CA ALA A 25 -18.07 13.93 -7.87
C ALA A 25 -17.64 12.78 -8.81
N ASN A 26 -16.40 12.30 -8.68
CA ASN A 26 -15.90 11.19 -9.46
C ASN A 26 -16.66 9.88 -9.16
N LEU A 27 -16.97 9.63 -7.89
CA LEU A 27 -17.72 8.45 -7.47
C LEU A 27 -19.15 8.47 -8.04
N LEU A 28 -19.82 9.62 -8.00
CA LEU A 28 -21.15 9.80 -8.61
C LEU A 28 -21.09 9.56 -10.13
N ALA A 29 -20.06 10.03 -10.81
CA ALA A 29 -19.87 9.81 -12.24
C ALA A 29 -19.69 8.32 -12.58
N VAL A 30 -18.89 7.58 -11.78
CA VAL A 30 -18.66 6.14 -11.97
C VAL A 30 -19.91 5.31 -11.69
N THR A 31 -20.71 5.70 -10.71
CA THR A 31 -21.96 5.01 -10.36
C THR A 31 -23.11 5.38 -11.30
N LYS A 32 -22.98 6.42 -12.13
CA LYS A 32 -24.03 6.93 -13.01
C LYS A 32 -25.36 7.20 -12.28
N GLY A 33 -25.27 7.63 -11.02
CA GLY A 33 -26.45 7.87 -10.18
C GLY A 33 -27.06 6.61 -9.55
N ASP A 34 -26.43 5.45 -9.68
CA ASP A 34 -26.83 4.22 -8.98
C ASP A 34 -26.40 4.30 -7.52
N GLU A 35 -27.35 4.66 -6.64
CA GLU A 35 -27.12 4.82 -5.21
C GLU A 35 -26.60 3.55 -4.55
N LYS A 36 -27.11 2.38 -4.92
CA LYS A 36 -26.69 1.10 -4.36
C LYS A 36 -25.22 0.83 -4.65
N LYS A 37 -24.79 1.05 -5.89
CA LYS A 37 -23.39 0.90 -6.30
C LYS A 37 -22.49 1.91 -5.59
N TYR A 38 -22.95 3.15 -5.45
CA TYR A 38 -22.25 4.19 -4.68
C TYR A 38 -22.00 3.74 -3.23
N GLN A 39 -23.06 3.31 -2.54
CA GLN A 39 -22.96 2.88 -1.14
C GLN A 39 -22.06 1.65 -0.98
N GLN A 40 -22.11 0.72 -1.92
CA GLN A 40 -21.24 -0.46 -1.90
C GLN A 40 -19.75 -0.07 -2.00
N LEU A 41 -19.37 0.75 -2.98
CA LEU A 41 -18.00 1.20 -3.15
C LEU A 41 -17.48 1.99 -1.92
N LEU A 42 -18.33 2.84 -1.36
CA LEU A 42 -18.00 3.60 -0.15
C LEU A 42 -17.81 2.67 1.07
N ALA A 43 -18.68 1.67 1.23
CA ALA A 43 -18.57 0.70 2.31
C ALA A 43 -17.29 -0.15 2.18
N ASP A 44 -16.95 -0.59 0.97
CA ASP A 44 -15.74 -1.35 0.69
C ASP A 44 -14.47 -0.55 1.00
N ALA A 45 -14.42 0.70 0.60
CA ALA A 45 -13.31 1.60 0.87
C ALA A 45 -13.13 1.89 2.37
N LYS A 46 -14.24 2.14 3.09
CA LYS A 46 -14.23 2.30 4.57
C LYS A 46 -13.74 1.04 5.27
N ALA A 47 -14.20 -0.13 4.83
CA ALA A 47 -13.79 -1.41 5.42
C ALA A 47 -12.29 -1.68 5.18
N GLN A 48 -11.75 -1.33 4.02
CA GLN A 48 -10.32 -1.45 3.73
C GLN A 48 -9.49 -0.52 4.63
N LEU A 49 -9.90 0.74 4.78
CA LEU A 49 -9.22 1.68 5.68
C LEU A 49 -9.27 1.21 7.14
N ALA A 50 -10.43 0.69 7.59
CA ALA A 50 -10.57 0.15 8.94
C ALA A 50 -9.63 -1.04 9.17
N ALA A 51 -9.42 -1.89 8.15
CA ALA A 51 -8.48 -3.00 8.21
C ALA A 51 -7.03 -2.51 8.38
N PHE A 52 -6.58 -1.52 7.61
CA PHE A 52 -5.25 -0.93 7.77
C PHE A 52 -5.08 -0.30 9.17
N LYS A 53 -6.05 0.48 9.64
CA LYS A 53 -6.01 1.08 10.98
C LYS A 53 -5.92 0.04 12.09
N ARG A 54 -6.60 -1.10 11.95
CA ARG A 54 -6.51 -2.21 12.90
C ARG A 54 -5.08 -2.75 12.97
N PHE A 55 -4.44 -2.98 11.83
CA PHE A 55 -3.05 -3.42 11.78
C PHE A 55 -2.13 -2.40 12.48
N VAL A 56 -2.18 -1.13 12.05
CA VAL A 56 -1.35 -0.06 12.60
C VAL A 56 -1.53 0.08 14.13
N SER A 57 -2.77 0.05 14.61
CA SER A 57 -3.05 0.11 16.06
C SER A 57 -2.52 -1.11 16.79
N GLY A 58 -2.63 -2.31 16.21
CA GLY A 58 -2.07 -3.55 16.76
C GLY A 58 -0.54 -3.54 16.84
N GLN A 59 0.12 -2.74 16.00
CA GLN A 59 1.58 -2.53 16.01
C GLN A 59 2.02 -1.35 16.91
N GLY A 60 1.11 -0.73 17.65
CA GLY A 60 1.44 0.40 18.54
C GLY A 60 1.44 1.78 17.85
N GLY A 61 0.92 1.88 16.64
CA GLY A 61 0.81 3.13 15.88
C GLY A 61 1.85 3.28 14.78
N ALA A 62 1.69 4.32 13.96
CA ALA A 62 2.54 4.62 12.79
C ALA A 62 3.53 5.76 13.09
N SER A 63 4.34 5.64 14.14
CA SER A 63 5.39 6.62 14.44
C SER A 63 6.38 6.76 13.28
N ILE A 64 6.77 7.99 12.97
CA ILE A 64 7.73 8.28 11.88
C ILE A 64 9.13 7.83 12.29
N LEU A 65 9.83 7.20 11.36
CA LEU A 65 11.19 6.72 11.48
C LEU A 65 12.14 7.50 10.57
N ASN A 66 13.42 7.53 10.90
CA ASN A 66 14.43 8.20 10.08
C ASN A 66 15.42 7.18 9.51
N GLY A 67 15.82 7.38 8.23
CA GLY A 67 16.90 6.62 7.61
C GLY A 67 16.62 5.12 7.48
N THR A 68 15.38 4.74 7.21
CA THR A 68 14.97 3.34 7.12
C THR A 68 15.21 2.71 5.74
N THR A 69 15.46 3.52 4.72
CA THR A 69 15.80 3.04 3.37
C THR A 69 17.14 2.33 3.38
N LYS A 70 17.19 1.11 2.83
CA LYS A 70 18.40 0.29 2.75
C LYS A 70 18.56 -0.32 1.37
N ASP A 71 19.81 -0.50 0.92
CA ASP A 71 20.11 -1.35 -0.24
C ASP A 71 19.97 -2.81 0.17
N ASP A 72 19.25 -3.58 -0.65
CA ASP A 72 18.94 -4.98 -0.39
C ASP A 72 19.78 -5.88 -1.30
N SER A 73 21.11 -5.86 -1.10
CA SER A 73 22.13 -6.78 -1.62
C SER A 73 21.84 -7.37 -3.02
N GLY A 74 21.71 -6.53 -4.05
CA GLY A 74 21.47 -6.96 -5.44
C GLY A 74 20.01 -7.31 -5.76
N TRP A 75 19.10 -7.27 -4.76
CA TRP A 75 17.67 -7.46 -5.00
C TRP A 75 16.99 -6.15 -5.39
N GLY A 76 17.42 -5.01 -4.84
CA GLY A 76 16.85 -3.68 -5.05
C GLY A 76 16.94 -2.85 -3.78
N LYS A 77 15.87 -2.13 -3.42
CA LYS A 77 15.84 -1.33 -2.20
C LYS A 77 14.74 -1.83 -1.26
N TYR A 78 15.06 -1.82 0.03
CA TYR A 78 14.06 -1.91 1.09
C TYR A 78 13.57 -0.51 1.46
N TYR A 79 12.27 -0.37 1.59
CA TYR A 79 11.59 0.85 2.05
C TYR A 79 10.68 0.53 3.23
N ASN A 80 10.65 1.45 4.22
CA ASN A 80 9.65 1.43 5.27
C ASN A 80 8.62 2.53 5.02
N GLN A 81 7.32 2.23 5.12
CA GLN A 81 6.26 3.22 4.88
C GLN A 81 6.27 4.37 5.89
N ARG A 82 6.89 4.16 7.07
CA ARG A 82 7.01 5.17 8.13
C ARG A 82 8.25 6.06 7.99
N ASP A 83 9.06 5.91 6.93
CA ASP A 83 10.24 6.75 6.70
C ASP A 83 9.87 8.23 6.60
N SER A 84 10.62 9.09 7.28
CA SER A 84 10.39 10.55 7.34
C SER A 84 10.38 11.23 5.97
N LEU A 85 10.98 10.62 4.95
CA LEU A 85 11.00 11.14 3.58
C LEU A 85 9.61 11.14 2.93
N TRP A 86 8.72 10.22 3.32
CA TRP A 86 7.39 10.10 2.73
C TRP A 86 6.28 9.75 3.71
N GLY A 87 6.59 9.27 4.92
CA GLY A 87 5.59 8.78 5.87
C GLY A 87 4.44 9.74 6.13
N ASN A 88 4.71 11.05 6.20
CA ASN A 88 3.70 12.10 6.38
C ASN A 88 2.99 12.54 5.08
N ARG A 89 3.39 12.01 3.91
CA ARG A 89 2.75 12.37 2.64
C ARG A 89 1.37 11.74 2.51
N PRO A 90 0.38 12.46 1.97
CA PRO A 90 -0.91 11.86 1.66
C PRO A 90 -0.80 10.88 0.49
N LEU A 91 -1.63 9.86 0.49
CA LEU A 91 -1.80 8.91 -0.60
C LEU A 91 -2.78 9.50 -1.65
N GLY A 92 -2.25 9.89 -2.81
CA GLY A 92 -3.06 10.49 -3.87
C GLY A 92 -3.81 11.73 -3.40
N ILE A 93 -5.15 11.73 -3.57
CA ILE A 93 -6.03 12.81 -3.13
C ILE A 93 -6.58 12.64 -1.71
N SER A 94 -6.21 11.56 -1.02
CA SER A 94 -6.74 11.26 0.32
C SER A 94 -6.08 12.12 1.40
N ASN A 95 -6.63 12.05 2.62
CA ASN A 95 -6.01 12.61 3.83
C ASN A 95 -5.23 11.57 4.63
N ILE A 96 -5.04 10.38 4.06
CA ILE A 96 -4.43 9.25 4.73
C ILE A 96 -2.95 9.27 4.40
N SER A 97 -2.11 9.22 5.41
CA SER A 97 -0.66 9.25 5.22
C SER A 97 -0.11 7.91 4.70
N VAL A 98 1.05 7.97 4.07
CA VAL A 98 1.80 6.75 3.71
C VAL A 98 2.10 5.92 4.96
N ALA A 99 2.45 6.55 6.09
CA ALA A 99 2.71 5.85 7.34
C ALA A 99 1.49 5.05 7.84
N ASP A 100 0.27 5.57 7.65
CA ASP A 100 -0.95 4.92 8.14
C ASP A 100 -1.51 3.82 7.23
N ALA A 101 -1.34 3.94 5.90
CA ALA A 101 -1.95 3.00 4.96
C ALA A 101 -1.12 2.75 3.68
N GLY A 102 0.15 3.15 3.65
CA GLY A 102 1.02 3.06 2.47
C GLY A 102 1.70 1.71 2.25
N CYS A 103 1.33 0.65 2.96
CA CYS A 103 2.00 -0.65 2.86
C CYS A 103 2.01 -1.21 1.42
N LEU A 104 0.89 -1.12 0.69
CA LEU A 104 0.79 -1.58 -0.69
C LEU A 104 1.65 -0.72 -1.64
N VAL A 105 1.60 0.60 -1.49
CA VAL A 105 2.42 1.55 -2.27
C VAL A 105 3.91 1.33 -2.03
N THR A 106 4.29 1.11 -0.77
CA THR A 106 5.68 0.85 -0.38
C THR A 106 6.16 -0.50 -0.91
N SER A 107 5.32 -1.54 -0.82
CA SER A 107 5.60 -2.86 -1.41
C SER A 107 5.76 -2.78 -2.93
N MET A 108 4.92 -2.00 -3.61
CA MET A 108 5.03 -1.77 -5.06
C MET A 108 6.35 -1.08 -5.41
N ALA A 109 6.75 -0.04 -4.67
CA ALA A 109 8.03 0.65 -4.86
C ALA A 109 9.21 -0.31 -4.70
N MET A 110 9.21 -1.17 -3.67
CA MET A 110 10.24 -2.20 -3.49
C MET A 110 10.33 -3.14 -4.69
N ILE A 111 9.20 -3.69 -5.18
CA ILE A 111 9.21 -4.58 -6.36
C ILE A 111 9.71 -3.83 -7.60
N MET A 112 9.35 -2.58 -7.81
CA MET A 112 9.86 -1.81 -8.93
C MET A 112 11.38 -1.65 -8.89
N THR A 113 11.98 -1.46 -7.70
CA THR A 113 13.45 -1.41 -7.57
C THR A 113 14.11 -2.76 -7.84
N TYR A 114 13.46 -3.88 -7.52
CA TYR A 114 13.90 -5.22 -7.92
C TYR A 114 14.03 -5.33 -9.45
N TYR A 115 13.11 -4.73 -10.20
CA TYR A 115 13.16 -4.66 -11.67
C TYR A 115 14.05 -3.51 -12.19
N GLY A 116 14.91 -2.93 -11.35
CA GLY A 116 15.88 -1.89 -11.73
C GLY A 116 15.29 -0.50 -11.97
N LYS A 117 14.06 -0.25 -11.50
CA LYS A 117 13.42 1.07 -11.68
C LYS A 117 13.66 1.95 -10.45
N SER A 118 14.02 3.20 -10.70
CA SER A 118 14.22 4.19 -9.62
C SER A 118 12.88 4.83 -9.26
N VAL A 119 12.26 4.37 -8.15
CA VAL A 119 10.99 4.88 -7.64
C VAL A 119 10.93 4.71 -6.12
N SER A 120 10.45 5.72 -5.43
CA SER A 120 10.22 5.69 -3.98
C SER A 120 8.72 5.58 -3.66
N PRO A 121 8.36 5.18 -2.44
CA PRO A 121 6.96 5.26 -1.97
C PRO A 121 6.37 6.67 -2.10
N GLY A 122 7.20 7.70 -1.87
CA GLY A 122 6.81 9.10 -2.00
C GLY A 122 6.45 9.50 -3.43
N ASP A 123 7.14 8.96 -4.44
CA ASP A 123 6.85 9.23 -5.85
C ASP A 123 5.49 8.64 -6.24
N ILE A 124 5.21 7.41 -5.80
CA ILE A 124 3.92 6.78 -6.08
C ILE A 124 2.80 7.52 -5.32
N ALA A 125 2.98 7.83 -4.04
CA ALA A 125 1.99 8.50 -3.22
C ALA A 125 1.61 9.90 -3.76
N ALA A 126 2.57 10.62 -4.32
CA ALA A 126 2.36 11.98 -4.84
C ALA A 126 1.51 12.03 -6.12
N ASN A 127 1.39 10.93 -6.85
CA ASN A 127 0.66 10.92 -8.12
C ASN A 127 -0.76 10.36 -7.95
N SER A 128 -1.74 11.26 -7.92
CA SER A 128 -3.16 10.91 -7.74
C SER A 128 -3.73 10.01 -8.84
N THR A 129 -3.10 9.96 -10.03
CA THR A 129 -3.57 9.10 -11.13
C THR A 129 -3.40 7.61 -10.86
N TYR A 130 -2.55 7.22 -9.92
CA TYR A 130 -2.34 5.83 -9.51
C TYR A 130 -3.40 5.31 -8.54
N PHE A 131 -4.25 6.19 -8.04
CA PHE A 131 -5.32 5.86 -7.09
C PHE A 131 -6.69 5.93 -7.75
N SER A 132 -7.65 5.22 -7.19
CA SER A 132 -9.03 5.30 -7.65
C SER A 132 -9.55 6.73 -7.51
N PRO A 133 -10.04 7.37 -8.58
CA PRO A 133 -10.38 8.80 -8.58
C PRO A 133 -11.64 9.11 -7.76
N TYR A 134 -12.39 8.08 -7.37
CA TYR A 134 -13.61 8.16 -6.57
C TYR A 134 -13.42 7.69 -5.14
N ASP A 135 -12.22 7.23 -4.76
CA ASP A 135 -11.95 6.68 -3.43
C ASP A 135 -11.17 7.70 -2.59
N PRO A 136 -11.82 8.34 -1.59
CA PRO A 136 -11.13 9.22 -0.65
C PRO A 136 -10.23 8.46 0.34
N TYR A 137 -10.21 7.13 0.30
CA TYR A 137 -9.49 6.24 1.20
C TYR A 137 -8.24 5.62 0.56
N ALA A 138 -7.80 6.14 -0.60
CA ALA A 138 -6.52 5.83 -1.21
C ALA A 138 -6.37 4.39 -1.75
N ASP A 139 -7.39 3.87 -2.45
CA ASP A 139 -7.28 2.58 -3.14
C ASP A 139 -6.30 2.68 -4.32
N PHE A 140 -5.13 2.05 -4.17
CA PHE A 140 -4.13 1.97 -5.22
C PHE A 140 -4.60 1.02 -6.33
N LYS A 141 -4.72 1.54 -7.55
CA LYS A 141 -5.31 0.85 -8.69
C LYS A 141 -4.65 -0.49 -9.01
N GLN A 142 -5.45 -1.43 -9.47
CA GLN A 142 -5.02 -2.66 -10.15
C GLN A 142 -4.95 -2.44 -11.67
N GLY A 143 -4.38 -3.43 -12.38
CA GLY A 143 -4.22 -3.39 -13.82
C GLY A 143 -2.99 -2.63 -14.28
N ASN A 144 -3.05 -2.12 -15.50
CA ASN A 144 -1.93 -1.42 -16.12
C ASN A 144 -1.80 0.01 -15.62
N LEU A 145 -0.59 0.37 -15.19
CA LEU A 145 -0.20 1.71 -14.77
C LEU A 145 1.17 2.05 -15.38
N THR A 146 1.37 3.30 -15.76
CA THR A 146 2.72 3.80 -16.08
C THR A 146 3.24 4.56 -14.86
N ILE A 147 4.16 3.95 -14.11
CA ILE A 147 4.76 4.52 -12.91
C ILE A 147 6.17 4.98 -13.23
N ASN A 148 6.45 6.28 -13.08
CA ASN A 148 7.75 6.89 -13.43
C ASN A 148 8.29 6.43 -14.80
N GLY A 149 7.42 6.42 -15.82
CA GLY A 149 7.77 6.03 -17.18
C GLY A 149 7.89 4.51 -17.43
N SER A 150 7.71 3.67 -16.41
CA SER A 150 7.74 2.20 -16.54
C SER A 150 6.32 1.64 -16.61
N ASN A 151 6.05 0.79 -17.60
CA ASN A 151 4.79 0.09 -17.69
C ASN A 151 4.74 -1.01 -16.65
N THR A 152 3.74 -0.99 -15.79
CA THR A 152 3.53 -1.95 -14.73
C THR A 152 2.15 -2.57 -14.84
N ASN A 153 2.01 -3.83 -14.44
CA ASN A 153 0.70 -4.43 -14.25
C ASN A 153 0.65 -5.08 -12.87
N ARG A 154 -0.39 -4.78 -12.10
CA ARG A 154 -0.66 -5.39 -10.81
C ARG A 154 -2.01 -6.11 -10.86
N THR A 155 -1.99 -7.42 -10.70
CA THR A 155 -3.20 -8.25 -10.69
C THR A 155 -3.35 -8.95 -9.35
N ARG A 156 -4.46 -8.73 -8.67
CA ARG A 156 -4.80 -9.38 -7.40
C ARG A 156 -5.58 -10.66 -7.64
N VAL A 157 -5.12 -11.74 -7.00
CA VAL A 157 -5.78 -13.05 -7.00
C VAL A 157 -5.93 -13.56 -5.56
N GLY A 158 -6.80 -14.55 -5.37
CA GLY A 158 -6.90 -15.27 -4.10
C GLY A 158 -5.61 -16.05 -3.81
N TYR A 159 -5.33 -16.28 -2.52
CA TYR A 159 -4.18 -17.06 -2.11
C TYR A 159 -4.31 -18.53 -2.59
N ASN A 160 -3.25 -18.99 -3.21
CA ASN A 160 -3.00 -20.41 -3.50
C ASN A 160 -1.49 -20.66 -3.36
N GLN A 161 -1.10 -21.55 -2.47
CA GLN A 161 0.31 -21.81 -2.14
C GLN A 161 1.12 -22.29 -3.33
N SER A 162 0.59 -23.23 -4.12
CA SER A 162 1.30 -23.74 -5.29
C SER A 162 1.54 -22.66 -6.35
N SER A 163 0.56 -21.77 -6.55
CA SER A 163 0.72 -20.64 -7.46
C SER A 163 1.75 -19.63 -6.95
N LEU A 164 1.76 -19.34 -5.65
CA LEU A 164 2.77 -18.49 -5.02
C LEU A 164 4.17 -19.07 -5.19
N ASP A 165 4.35 -20.35 -4.88
CA ASP A 165 5.63 -21.04 -5.02
C ASP A 165 6.12 -21.05 -6.48
N THR A 166 5.23 -21.15 -7.45
CA THR A 166 5.54 -21.09 -8.89
C THR A 166 6.05 -19.70 -9.29
N GLU A 167 5.40 -18.61 -8.83
CA GLU A 167 5.87 -17.24 -9.12
C GLU A 167 7.27 -17.03 -8.54
N LEU A 168 7.49 -17.42 -7.28
CA LEU A 168 8.78 -17.24 -6.60
C LEU A 168 9.90 -18.07 -7.23
N SER A 169 9.63 -19.33 -7.64
CA SER A 169 10.61 -20.17 -8.33
C SER A 169 11.00 -19.64 -9.72
N SER A 170 10.12 -18.84 -10.32
CA SER A 170 10.37 -18.12 -11.57
C SER A 170 11.12 -16.77 -11.37
N GLY A 171 11.59 -16.49 -10.15
CA GLY A 171 12.28 -15.23 -9.82
C GLY A 171 11.34 -14.01 -9.81
N LYS A 172 10.04 -14.21 -9.59
CA LYS A 172 9.05 -13.14 -9.57
C LYS A 172 8.58 -12.88 -8.14
N PRO A 173 9.03 -11.80 -7.49
CA PRO A 173 8.52 -11.43 -6.19
C PRO A 173 7.04 -11.01 -6.31
N VAL A 174 6.28 -11.24 -5.24
CA VAL A 174 4.86 -10.89 -5.17
C VAL A 174 4.55 -10.03 -3.95
N ILE A 175 3.39 -9.40 -3.94
CA ILE A 175 2.87 -8.74 -2.74
C ILE A 175 1.79 -9.63 -2.12
N LEU A 176 1.95 -9.99 -0.85
CA LEU A 176 0.90 -10.67 -0.08
C LEU A 176 0.06 -9.66 0.69
N GLY A 177 -1.24 -9.83 0.61
CA GLY A 177 -2.17 -9.21 1.54
C GLY A 177 -2.42 -10.14 2.72
N VAL A 178 -2.06 -9.72 3.92
CA VAL A 178 -2.20 -10.49 5.16
C VAL A 178 -3.20 -9.85 6.12
N SER A 179 -3.82 -10.68 6.95
CA SER A 179 -4.80 -10.26 7.96
C SER A 179 -4.52 -10.94 9.30
N PRO A 180 -3.50 -10.48 10.03
CA PRO A 180 -3.10 -11.08 11.30
C PRO A 180 -4.13 -10.93 12.42
N TYR A 181 -5.02 -9.95 12.32
CA TYR A 181 -6.09 -9.70 13.30
C TYR A 181 -7.47 -10.18 12.85
N GLY A 182 -7.53 -11.03 11.82
CA GLY A 182 -8.72 -11.79 11.44
C GLY A 182 -9.73 -11.05 10.56
N SER A 183 -9.37 -9.93 9.93
CA SER A 183 -10.23 -9.28 8.94
C SER A 183 -10.42 -10.16 7.70
N THR A 184 -11.57 -10.03 7.04
CA THR A 184 -11.81 -10.63 5.72
C THR A 184 -11.06 -9.92 4.60
N LYS A 185 -10.71 -8.62 4.80
CA LYS A 185 -9.87 -7.85 3.89
C LYS A 185 -8.42 -7.87 4.37
N PRO A 186 -7.43 -7.72 3.47
CA PRO A 186 -6.04 -7.54 3.90
C PRO A 186 -5.91 -6.35 4.86
N GLU A 187 -5.23 -6.59 5.98
CA GLU A 187 -4.90 -5.55 6.98
C GLU A 187 -3.52 -4.95 6.73
N HIS A 188 -2.67 -5.68 6.02
CA HIS A 188 -1.33 -5.25 5.68
C HIS A 188 -0.87 -5.90 4.37
N PHE A 189 0.10 -5.26 3.69
CA PHE A 189 0.72 -5.76 2.47
C PHE A 189 2.23 -5.81 2.64
N ILE A 190 2.82 -6.96 2.27
CA ILE A 190 4.24 -7.25 2.37
C ILE A 190 4.78 -7.80 1.05
N VAL A 191 6.07 -7.65 0.80
CA VAL A 191 6.74 -8.28 -0.34
C VAL A 191 7.26 -9.65 0.05
N VAL A 192 6.94 -10.68 -0.73
CA VAL A 192 7.60 -11.99 -0.66
C VAL A 192 8.65 -12.05 -1.75
N LYS A 193 9.89 -12.26 -1.34
CA LYS A 193 11.07 -12.27 -2.21
C LYS A 193 11.38 -13.64 -2.78
N SER A 194 11.33 -14.65 -1.91
CA SER A 194 11.70 -16.02 -2.23
C SER A 194 11.11 -17.01 -1.25
N LYS A 195 11.09 -18.28 -1.66
CA LYS A 195 10.81 -19.40 -0.77
C LYS A 195 12.11 -19.83 -0.08
N ASP A 196 12.04 -20.12 1.21
CA ASP A 196 13.14 -20.62 2.05
C ASP A 196 12.69 -21.89 2.78
N GLY A 197 12.91 -23.05 2.18
CA GLY A 197 12.40 -24.34 2.66
C GLY A 197 10.86 -24.36 2.72
N SER A 198 10.31 -24.48 3.93
CA SER A 198 8.86 -24.41 4.19
C SER A 198 8.35 -23.00 4.50
N ASP A 199 9.23 -22.00 4.53
CA ASP A 199 8.94 -20.62 4.86
C ASP A 199 9.21 -19.70 3.67
N TYR A 200 9.04 -18.40 3.87
CA TYR A 200 9.31 -17.36 2.87
C TYR A 200 10.19 -16.26 3.46
N THR A 201 11.10 -15.73 2.62
CA THR A 201 11.83 -14.50 2.92
C THR A 201 11.00 -13.31 2.47
N ILE A 202 10.77 -12.36 3.35
CA ILE A 202 9.92 -11.20 3.11
C ILE A 202 10.65 -9.88 3.35
N ASN A 203 10.14 -8.83 2.71
CA ASN A 203 10.38 -7.44 3.07
C ASN A 203 9.05 -6.85 3.56
N ASP A 204 9.00 -6.50 4.85
CA ASP A 204 7.83 -5.89 5.46
C ASP A 204 7.98 -4.37 5.51
N PRO A 205 7.09 -3.61 4.86
CA PRO A 205 7.21 -2.15 4.79
C PRO A 205 6.84 -1.42 6.08
N PHE A 206 6.33 -2.08 7.10
CA PHE A 206 5.88 -1.42 8.33
C PHE A 206 6.78 -1.68 9.53
N ILE A 207 7.15 -2.94 9.75
CA ILE A 207 7.92 -3.30 10.94
C ILE A 207 9.34 -2.70 10.87
N GLU A 208 9.85 -2.30 12.02
CA GLU A 208 11.23 -1.86 12.12
C GLU A 208 12.16 -3.06 11.85
N ASN A 209 13.17 -2.89 11.03
CA ASN A 209 14.03 -3.99 10.55
C ASN A 209 13.31 -5.09 9.76
N GLY A 210 12.25 -4.74 9.03
CA GLY A 210 11.45 -5.65 8.21
C GLY A 210 12.11 -6.17 6.93
N MET A 211 13.39 -5.87 6.70
CA MET A 211 14.15 -6.33 5.54
C MET A 211 14.65 -7.77 5.75
N ASN A 212 14.39 -8.65 4.77
CA ASN A 212 14.89 -10.04 4.75
C ASN A 212 14.51 -10.87 5.99
N THR A 213 13.31 -10.65 6.52
CA THR A 213 12.79 -11.41 7.66
C THR A 213 12.05 -12.67 7.20
N LYS A 214 11.85 -13.63 8.10
CA LYS A 214 11.03 -14.82 7.83
C LYS A 214 9.56 -14.49 7.98
N PHE A 215 8.73 -14.96 7.04
CA PHE A 215 7.28 -14.79 7.09
C PHE A 215 6.69 -15.36 8.40
N SER A 216 7.09 -16.56 8.78
CA SER A 216 6.59 -17.24 9.99
C SER A 216 6.95 -16.52 11.30
N SER A 217 7.96 -15.63 11.30
CA SER A 217 8.31 -14.83 12.47
C SER A 217 7.27 -13.74 12.80
N HIS A 218 6.41 -13.37 11.83
CA HIS A 218 5.45 -12.27 11.97
C HIS A 218 4.02 -12.67 11.63
N TYR A 219 3.84 -13.67 10.76
CA TYR A 219 2.55 -14.03 10.17
C TYR A 219 2.36 -15.55 10.13
N SER A 220 1.10 -15.99 10.08
CA SER A 220 0.73 -17.36 9.79
C SER A 220 0.20 -17.49 8.36
N ILE A 221 0.33 -18.66 7.76
CA ILE A 221 -0.22 -18.96 6.42
C ILE A 221 -1.75 -18.70 6.39
N SER A 222 -2.44 -19.01 7.49
CA SER A 222 -3.89 -18.76 7.60
C SER A 222 -4.27 -17.27 7.59
N SER A 223 -3.31 -16.37 7.81
CA SER A 223 -3.55 -14.93 7.71
C SER A 223 -3.53 -14.39 6.29
N ILE A 224 -3.01 -15.16 5.31
CA ILE A 224 -2.93 -14.70 3.92
C ILE A 224 -4.32 -14.62 3.31
N ARG A 225 -4.63 -13.49 2.65
CA ARG A 225 -5.90 -13.23 1.96
C ARG A 225 -5.74 -13.14 0.46
N THR A 226 -4.71 -12.44 0.00
CA THR A 226 -4.51 -12.16 -1.44
C THR A 226 -3.05 -12.26 -1.83
N VAL A 227 -2.84 -12.50 -3.12
CA VAL A 227 -1.54 -12.41 -3.80
C VAL A 227 -1.67 -11.37 -4.92
N ASP A 228 -0.86 -10.34 -4.89
CA ASP A 228 -0.75 -9.39 -5.98
C ASP A 228 0.48 -9.75 -6.83
N ARG A 229 0.26 -10.19 -8.06
CA ARG A 229 1.29 -10.40 -9.06
C ARG A 229 1.65 -9.06 -9.68
N VAL A 230 2.95 -8.81 -9.85
CA VAL A 230 3.45 -7.55 -10.42
C VAL A 230 4.40 -7.87 -11.56
N THR A 231 4.13 -7.27 -12.71
CA THR A 231 5.07 -7.25 -13.85
C THR A 231 5.50 -5.82 -14.11
N VAL A 232 6.79 -5.63 -14.47
CA VAL A 232 7.38 -4.32 -14.77
C VAL A 232 8.20 -4.44 -16.05
N ASN A 233 7.92 -3.56 -17.05
CA ASN A 233 8.56 -3.52 -18.36
C ASN A 233 9.25 -2.20 -18.59
#